data_7f5dee68e34bea87cbd385f129fc380a
#
_entry.id   7f5dee68e34bea87cbd385f129fc380a
#
_cell.length_a   1.000
_cell.length_b   1.000
_cell.length_c   1.000
_cell.angle_alpha   90.00
_cell.angle_beta   90.00
_cell.angle_gamma   90.00
#
_symmetry.space_group_name_H-M   'P 1'
#
loop_
_entity.id
_entity.type
_entity.pdbx_description
1 polymer ?
#
loop_
_entity_poly.entity_id
_entity_poly.type
_entity_poly.pdbx_seq_one_letter_code
_entity_poly.pdbx_strand_id
1 'polypeptide(L)'
;ELRYAHLSSRSVSAGASVTKGDEIGLVGNTGNSTGSHLHIELLKNGERLNPIFYLETGEGAGFGGNEYTSEAAQRLLNEAARYLGTPYVWGGYSPSGFDCSGFVSYCLTHSGVRNTGRLTAQGLYDICTPVSQSEAQPGDLIFFTGTYDAGVPVTHIGIYVGNGQMIHCG
;
A
#
# COMPACT_ATOMS: atom_id res chain seq x y z
N GLU A 1 -2.94 -17.93 -3.51
CA GLU A 1 -1.80 -18.67 -2.98
C GLU A 1 -1.03 -17.78 -2.01
N LEU A 2 -0.78 -18.28 -0.78
CA LEU A 2 0.10 -17.65 0.18
C LEU A 2 1.43 -18.43 0.22
N ARG A 3 2.54 -17.72 0.19
CA ARG A 3 3.89 -18.26 0.32
C ARG A 3 4.57 -17.65 1.53
N TYR A 4 5.25 -18.49 2.29
CA TYR A 4 6.01 -18.11 3.48
C TYR A 4 7.47 -18.51 3.25
N ALA A 5 8.41 -17.60 3.47
CA ALA A 5 9.84 -17.86 3.26
C ALA A 5 10.69 -17.50 4.48
N HIS A 6 11.96 -17.91 4.42
CA HIS A 6 12.99 -17.74 5.45
C HIS A 6 12.69 -18.43 6.78
N LEU A 7 11.76 -19.41 6.79
CA LEU A 7 11.42 -20.19 7.99
C LEU A 7 12.61 -21.04 8.43
N SER A 8 12.83 -21.16 9.74
CA SER A 8 13.80 -22.10 10.32
C SER A 8 13.28 -23.55 10.32
N SER A 9 11.98 -23.72 10.43
CA SER A 9 11.29 -25.01 10.28
C SER A 9 9.88 -24.84 9.73
N ARG A 10 9.35 -25.89 9.12
CA ARG A 10 7.97 -25.97 8.64
C ARG A 10 7.21 -27.01 9.47
N SER A 11 6.05 -26.63 9.99
CA SER A 11 5.15 -27.51 10.74
C SER A 11 4.08 -28.15 9.82
N VAL A 12 3.91 -27.62 8.60
CA VAL A 12 2.91 -28.09 7.63
C VAL A 12 3.52 -28.24 6.23
N SER A 13 2.88 -29.05 5.39
CA SER A 13 3.25 -29.21 3.97
C SER A 13 2.48 -28.25 3.07
N ALA A 14 3.00 -27.97 1.87
CA ALA A 14 2.28 -27.20 0.87
C ALA A 14 0.95 -27.89 0.50
N GLY A 15 -0.14 -27.13 0.47
CA GLY A 15 -1.49 -27.64 0.22
C GLY A 15 -2.21 -28.18 1.46
N ALA A 16 -1.59 -28.15 2.64
CA ALA A 16 -2.29 -28.51 3.88
C ALA A 16 -3.42 -27.50 4.18
N SER A 17 -4.54 -28.02 4.68
CA SER A 17 -5.60 -27.18 5.23
C SER A 17 -5.21 -26.76 6.64
N VAL A 18 -5.31 -25.46 6.89
CA VAL A 18 -5.01 -24.86 8.21
C VAL A 18 -6.14 -23.92 8.60
N THR A 19 -6.30 -23.70 9.88
CA THR A 19 -7.23 -22.72 10.45
C THR A 19 -6.47 -21.53 11.03
N LYS A 20 -7.15 -20.41 11.23
CA LYS A 20 -6.56 -19.22 11.85
C LYS A 20 -6.03 -19.56 13.24
N GLY A 21 -4.75 -19.28 13.49
CA GLY A 21 -4.06 -19.56 14.74
C GLY A 21 -3.22 -20.83 14.73
N ASP A 22 -3.31 -21.68 13.70
CA ASP A 22 -2.44 -22.85 13.58
C ASP A 22 -0.99 -22.43 13.32
N GLU A 23 -0.05 -23.09 14.00
CA GLU A 23 1.37 -22.92 13.72
C GLU A 23 1.72 -23.60 12.39
N ILE A 24 2.20 -22.83 11.43
CA ILE A 24 2.63 -23.31 10.10
C ILE A 24 4.15 -23.48 9.99
N GLY A 25 4.90 -22.92 10.93
CA GLY A 25 6.37 -23.00 11.00
C GLY A 25 6.95 -21.94 11.93
N LEU A 26 8.27 -21.97 12.07
CA LEU A 26 9.01 -21.03 12.90
C LEU A 26 9.76 -20.00 12.05
N VAL A 27 9.73 -18.75 12.47
CA VAL A 27 10.51 -17.67 11.85
C VAL A 27 12.00 -18.00 11.89
N GLY A 28 12.70 -17.66 10.83
CA GLY A 28 14.12 -17.95 10.74
C GLY A 28 14.88 -16.95 9.86
N ASN A 29 16.06 -17.36 9.42
CA ASN A 29 16.97 -16.60 8.58
C ASN A 29 17.57 -17.48 7.47
N THR A 30 16.79 -18.40 6.90
CA THR A 30 17.25 -19.33 5.87
C THR A 30 17.19 -18.71 4.47
N GLY A 31 18.04 -19.21 3.56
CA GLY A 31 18.11 -18.70 2.18
C GLY A 31 18.78 -17.34 2.09
N ASN A 32 18.37 -16.52 1.10
CA ASN A 32 18.93 -15.18 0.90
C ASN A 32 18.23 -14.19 1.86
N SER A 33 18.77 -14.03 3.05
CA SER A 33 18.21 -13.21 4.12
C SER A 33 19.34 -12.59 4.95
N THR A 34 19.16 -11.34 5.39
CA THR A 34 20.14 -10.57 6.16
C THR A 34 19.87 -10.57 7.66
N GLY A 35 18.77 -11.20 8.12
CA GLY A 35 18.38 -11.28 9.52
C GLY A 35 17.07 -12.03 9.71
N SER A 36 16.76 -12.47 10.92
CA SER A 36 15.53 -13.21 11.21
C SER A 36 14.29 -12.39 10.90
N HIS A 37 13.48 -12.89 9.96
CA HIS A 37 12.20 -12.30 9.58
C HIS A 37 11.30 -13.33 8.90
N LEU A 38 10.02 -13.01 8.78
CA LEU A 38 9.06 -13.76 7.99
C LEU A 38 8.79 -13.02 6.68
N HIS A 39 9.08 -13.66 5.56
CA HIS A 39 8.69 -13.15 4.24
C HIS A 39 7.37 -13.80 3.82
N ILE A 40 6.37 -13.00 3.46
CA ILE A 40 5.06 -13.46 3.02
C ILE A 40 4.78 -12.91 1.61
N GLU A 41 4.40 -13.79 0.70
CA GLU A 41 3.85 -13.40 -0.61
C GLU A 41 2.40 -13.86 -0.74
N LEU A 42 1.53 -12.98 -1.22
CA LEU A 42 0.17 -13.31 -1.63
C LEU A 42 0.07 -13.23 -3.16
N LEU A 43 -0.41 -14.31 -3.78
CA LEU A 43 -0.65 -14.36 -5.22
C LEU A 43 -2.14 -14.66 -5.49
N LYS A 44 -2.73 -13.88 -6.38
CA LYS A 44 -4.10 -14.12 -6.91
C LYS A 44 -4.01 -14.19 -8.43
N ASN A 45 -4.37 -15.35 -8.98
CA ASN A 45 -4.28 -15.59 -10.43
C ASN A 45 -2.90 -15.34 -11.04
N GLY A 46 -1.82 -15.61 -10.26
CA GLY A 46 -0.43 -15.38 -10.67
C GLY A 46 0.08 -13.94 -10.45
N GLU A 47 -0.78 -13.02 -10.06
CA GLU A 47 -0.43 -11.65 -9.73
C GLU A 47 -0.05 -11.52 -8.25
N ARG A 48 1.06 -10.83 -7.94
CA ARG A 48 1.48 -10.55 -6.56
C ARG A 48 0.64 -9.41 -5.99
N LEU A 49 0.05 -9.66 -4.84
CA LEU A 49 -0.68 -8.68 -4.04
C LEU A 49 0.09 -8.42 -2.74
N ASN A 50 -0.10 -7.26 -2.14
CA ASN A 50 0.48 -7.01 -0.83
C ASN A 50 -0.31 -7.78 0.24
N PRO A 51 0.31 -8.79 0.90
CA PRO A 51 -0.38 -9.65 1.86
C PRO A 51 -0.94 -8.88 3.05
N ILE A 52 -0.38 -7.74 3.40
CA ILE A 52 -0.77 -6.95 4.59
C ILE A 52 -2.24 -6.47 4.52
N PHE A 53 -2.77 -6.30 3.31
CA PHE A 53 -4.17 -5.89 3.11
C PHE A 53 -5.18 -7.05 3.22
N TYR A 54 -4.69 -8.28 3.33
CA TYR A 54 -5.51 -9.49 3.34
C TYR A 54 -5.30 -10.34 4.59
N LEU A 55 -4.25 -10.05 5.35
CA LEU A 55 -3.95 -10.75 6.59
C LEU A 55 -4.50 -9.95 7.77
N GLU A 56 -5.34 -10.58 8.57
CA GLU A 56 -5.66 -10.05 9.88
C GLU A 56 -4.40 -10.19 10.77
N THR A 57 -3.67 -9.10 10.91
CA THR A 57 -2.55 -9.03 11.85
C THR A 57 -3.10 -8.75 13.24
N GLY A 58 -2.64 -9.46 14.25
CA GLY A 58 -2.96 -9.16 15.64
C GLY A 58 -2.56 -7.71 16.00
N GLU A 59 -3.08 -7.18 17.09
CA GLU A 59 -2.87 -5.79 17.54
C GLU A 59 -1.42 -5.34 17.34
N GLY A 60 -1.21 -4.38 16.43
CA GLY A 60 0.05 -3.67 16.26
C GLY A 60 0.85 -3.90 14.98
N ALA A 61 0.47 -4.77 14.07
CA ALA A 61 1.21 -5.00 12.83
C ALA A 61 0.28 -5.12 11.61
N GLY A 62 -0.08 -4.01 11.01
CA GLY A 62 -0.81 -3.98 9.74
C GLY A 62 -1.33 -2.59 9.43
N PHE A 63 -1.40 -2.24 8.16
CA PHE A 63 -2.18 -1.12 7.71
C PHE A 63 -3.66 -1.39 8.03
N GLY A 64 -4.17 -0.79 9.11
CA GLY A 64 -5.55 -0.70 9.51
C GLY A 64 -6.35 -2.01 9.53
N GLY A 65 -6.62 -2.53 10.72
CA GLY A 65 -7.65 -3.55 10.97
C GLY A 65 -9.09 -3.05 10.76
N ASN A 66 -9.31 -2.11 9.86
CA ASN A 66 -10.63 -1.69 9.42
C ASN A 66 -10.90 -2.37 8.08
N GLU A 67 -12.04 -3.05 7.99
CA GLU A 67 -12.62 -3.44 6.71
C GLU A 67 -12.64 -2.20 5.82
N TYR A 68 -12.03 -2.29 4.63
CA TYR A 68 -12.12 -1.21 3.65
C TYR A 68 -13.58 -0.89 3.43
N THR A 69 -13.97 0.35 3.74
CA THR A 69 -15.36 0.79 3.67
C THR A 69 -15.93 0.79 2.26
N SER A 70 -15.05 0.63 1.24
CA SER A 70 -15.48 0.52 -0.15
C SER A 70 -14.54 -0.33 -1.01
N GLU A 71 -15.11 -1.01 -2.00
CA GLU A 71 -14.38 -1.75 -3.04
C GLU A 71 -13.41 -0.82 -3.81
N ALA A 72 -13.77 0.45 -3.99
CA ALA A 72 -12.92 1.44 -4.64
C ALA A 72 -11.64 1.71 -3.84
N ALA A 73 -11.75 1.88 -2.51
CA ALA A 73 -10.60 2.04 -1.63
C ALA A 73 -9.66 0.82 -1.70
N GLN A 74 -10.23 -0.38 -1.68
CA GLN A 74 -9.46 -1.62 -1.79
C GLN A 74 -8.70 -1.70 -3.12
N ARG A 75 -9.34 -1.39 -4.25
CA ARG A 75 -8.68 -1.37 -5.57
C ARG A 75 -7.52 -0.35 -5.60
N LEU A 76 -7.75 0.87 -5.09
CA LEU A 76 -6.73 1.90 -5.03
C LEU A 76 -5.51 1.47 -4.20
N LEU A 77 -5.74 0.94 -3.01
CA LEU A 77 -4.67 0.52 -2.11
C LEU A 77 -3.90 -0.69 -2.64
N ASN A 78 -4.59 -1.64 -3.26
CA ASN A 78 -3.95 -2.77 -3.93
C ASN A 78 -3.06 -2.29 -5.08
N GLU A 79 -3.52 -1.34 -5.88
CA GLU A 79 -2.71 -0.77 -6.96
C GLU A 79 -1.50 -0.02 -6.40
N ALA A 80 -1.69 0.82 -5.38
CA ALA A 80 -0.60 1.56 -4.74
C ALA A 80 0.49 0.65 -4.17
N ALA A 81 0.09 -0.47 -3.56
CA ALA A 81 1.01 -1.44 -2.97
C ALA A 81 1.95 -2.11 -3.98
N ARG A 82 1.58 -2.18 -5.25
CA ARG A 82 2.41 -2.77 -6.33
C ARG A 82 3.68 -1.97 -6.60
N TYR A 83 3.68 -0.71 -6.24
CA TYR A 83 4.76 0.24 -6.55
C TYR A 83 5.59 0.63 -5.33
N LEU A 84 5.45 -0.07 -4.21
CA LEU A 84 6.30 0.14 -3.04
C LEU A 84 7.77 -0.09 -3.41
N GLY A 85 8.64 0.85 -3.04
CA GLY A 85 10.05 0.81 -3.40
C GLY A 85 10.38 1.36 -4.78
N THR A 86 9.42 1.84 -5.56
CA THR A 86 9.68 2.59 -6.79
C THR A 86 10.41 3.88 -6.47
N PRO A 87 11.49 4.23 -7.21
CA PRO A 87 12.28 5.42 -6.91
C PRO A 87 11.50 6.71 -7.18
N TYR A 88 11.81 7.74 -6.37
CA TYR A 88 11.32 9.09 -6.62
C TYR A 88 12.00 9.70 -7.85
N VAL A 89 11.18 10.21 -8.77
CA VAL A 89 11.64 10.96 -9.94
C VAL A 89 10.75 12.19 -10.10
N TRP A 90 11.35 13.38 -10.06
CA TRP A 90 10.60 14.63 -10.25
C TRP A 90 9.83 14.64 -11.57
N GLY A 91 8.51 14.88 -11.53
CA GLY A 91 7.62 14.79 -12.70
C GLY A 91 7.32 13.35 -13.13
N GLY A 92 7.81 12.35 -12.43
CA GLY A 92 7.63 10.92 -12.74
C GLY A 92 6.16 10.49 -12.67
N TYR A 93 5.75 9.66 -13.64
CA TYR A 93 4.38 9.16 -13.79
C TYR A 93 4.38 7.75 -14.40
N SER A 94 5.29 6.89 -13.96
CA SER A 94 5.38 5.51 -14.47
C SER A 94 6.03 4.60 -13.42
N PRO A 95 5.89 3.27 -13.53
CA PRO A 95 6.55 2.30 -12.65
C PRO A 95 8.08 2.37 -12.61
N SER A 96 8.73 3.07 -13.53
CA SER A 96 10.17 3.33 -13.49
C SER A 96 10.57 4.48 -12.57
N GLY A 97 9.62 5.29 -12.13
CA GLY A 97 9.81 6.39 -11.18
C GLY A 97 8.59 7.28 -11.11
N PHE A 98 8.24 7.70 -9.90
CA PHE A 98 7.12 8.59 -9.63
C PHE A 98 7.59 9.83 -8.86
N ASP A 99 6.87 10.95 -9.01
CA ASP A 99 6.77 11.93 -7.93
C ASP A 99 5.52 11.68 -7.08
N CYS A 100 5.31 12.47 -6.02
CA CYS A 100 4.19 12.26 -5.09
C CYS A 100 2.82 12.24 -5.79
N SER A 101 2.55 13.21 -6.63
CA SER A 101 1.28 13.37 -7.35
C SER A 101 1.18 12.46 -8.57
N GLY A 102 2.30 12.15 -9.20
CA GLY A 102 2.36 11.17 -10.28
C GLY A 102 2.01 9.77 -9.80
N PHE A 103 2.54 9.36 -8.66
CA PHE A 103 2.19 8.11 -8.01
C PHE A 103 0.68 8.01 -7.76
N VAL A 104 0.09 9.00 -7.09
CA VAL A 104 -1.34 8.98 -6.76
C VAL A 104 -2.22 9.03 -8.02
N SER A 105 -1.91 9.90 -8.96
CA SER A 105 -2.64 10.00 -10.25
C SER A 105 -2.57 8.68 -11.03
N TYR A 106 -1.41 8.04 -11.03
CA TYR A 106 -1.20 6.74 -11.68
C TYR A 106 -2.05 5.66 -11.01
N CYS A 107 -2.00 5.55 -9.68
CA CYS A 107 -2.77 4.58 -8.93
C CYS A 107 -4.28 4.77 -9.09
N LEU A 108 -4.80 6.00 -9.04
CA LEU A 108 -6.22 6.30 -9.26
C LEU A 108 -6.68 5.84 -10.65
N THR A 109 -5.87 6.08 -11.67
CA THR A 109 -6.20 5.72 -13.05
C THR A 109 -6.15 4.21 -13.27
N HIS A 110 -5.08 3.52 -12.82
CA HIS A 110 -4.88 2.10 -13.08
C HIS A 110 -5.71 1.19 -12.17
N SER A 111 -6.10 1.65 -10.98
CA SER A 111 -7.10 0.96 -10.15
C SER A 111 -8.52 1.03 -10.70
N GLY A 112 -8.77 1.88 -11.71
CA GLY A 112 -10.11 2.15 -12.24
C GLY A 112 -11.02 2.93 -11.30
N VAL A 113 -10.47 3.52 -10.21
CA VAL A 113 -11.24 4.34 -9.28
C VAL A 113 -11.60 5.68 -9.91
N ARG A 114 -10.61 6.35 -10.51
CA ARG A 114 -10.83 7.63 -11.20
C ARG A 114 -9.74 7.88 -12.23
N ASN A 115 -10.12 8.08 -13.48
CA ASN A 115 -9.16 8.53 -14.49
C ASN A 115 -8.92 10.04 -14.32
N THR A 116 -7.81 10.40 -13.68
CA THR A 116 -7.42 11.80 -13.47
C THR A 116 -6.43 12.29 -14.52
N GLY A 117 -5.83 11.38 -15.30
CA GLY A 117 -4.61 11.71 -16.01
C GLY A 117 -3.49 12.13 -15.05
N ARG A 118 -2.47 12.81 -15.54
CA ARG A 118 -1.36 13.32 -14.71
C ARG A 118 -1.73 14.70 -14.14
N LEU A 119 -2.04 14.77 -12.85
CA LEU A 119 -2.28 16.01 -12.12
C LEU A 119 -1.16 16.28 -11.11
N THR A 120 -0.99 17.54 -10.71
CA THR A 120 -0.16 17.96 -9.58
C THR A 120 -0.87 17.66 -8.25
N ALA A 121 -0.17 17.77 -7.12
CA ALA A 121 -0.80 17.63 -5.80
C ALA A 121 -1.92 18.66 -5.60
N GLN A 122 -1.70 19.91 -6.00
CA GLN A 122 -2.74 20.95 -5.99
C GLN A 122 -3.92 20.59 -6.90
N GLY A 123 -3.67 20.13 -8.13
CA GLY A 123 -4.73 19.74 -9.06
C GLY A 123 -5.56 18.56 -8.56
N LEU A 124 -4.96 17.61 -7.86
CA LEU A 124 -5.70 16.52 -7.18
C LEU A 124 -6.53 17.06 -6.01
N TYR A 125 -5.97 17.97 -5.22
CA TYR A 125 -6.71 18.63 -4.13
C TYR A 125 -7.95 19.36 -4.62
N ASP A 126 -7.84 20.11 -5.71
CA ASP A 126 -8.92 20.94 -6.28
C ASP A 126 -10.13 20.12 -6.76
N ILE A 127 -9.94 18.82 -7.01
CA ILE A 127 -11.01 17.89 -7.44
C ILE A 127 -11.52 16.97 -6.33
N CYS A 128 -11.00 17.10 -5.11
CA CYS A 128 -11.41 16.32 -3.94
C CYS A 128 -12.42 17.07 -3.08
N THR A 129 -13.24 16.32 -2.34
CA THR A 129 -14.09 16.87 -1.28
C THR A 129 -13.37 16.69 0.06
N PRO A 130 -13.13 17.76 0.82
CA PRO A 130 -12.49 17.67 2.12
C PRO A 130 -13.31 16.83 3.11
N VAL A 131 -12.62 16.00 3.89
CA VAL A 131 -13.16 15.30 5.06
C VAL A 131 -12.33 15.65 6.29
N SER A 132 -12.91 15.55 7.47
CA SER A 132 -12.17 15.76 8.72
C SER A 132 -11.20 14.58 8.97
N GLN A 133 -10.13 14.84 9.74
CA GLN A 133 -9.16 13.79 10.09
C GLN A 133 -9.82 12.62 10.85
N SER A 134 -10.87 12.89 11.65
CA SER A 134 -11.60 11.88 12.40
C SER A 134 -12.50 11.00 11.52
N GLU A 135 -12.83 11.47 10.32
CA GLU A 135 -13.66 10.75 9.35
C GLU A 135 -12.83 10.08 8.25
N ALA A 136 -11.53 10.33 8.22
CA ALA A 136 -10.65 9.79 7.21
C ALA A 136 -10.65 8.26 7.21
N GLN A 137 -10.83 7.68 6.03
CA GLN A 137 -10.89 6.24 5.81
C GLN A 137 -9.71 5.78 4.93
N PRO A 138 -9.26 4.52 5.06
CA PRO A 138 -8.28 3.97 4.13
C PRO A 138 -8.72 4.13 2.67
N GLY A 139 -7.82 4.64 1.83
CA GLY A 139 -8.10 5.01 0.44
C GLY A 139 -8.35 6.51 0.24
N ASP A 140 -8.56 7.29 1.29
CA ASP A 140 -8.60 8.74 1.20
C ASP A 140 -7.23 9.33 0.87
N LEU A 141 -7.22 10.51 0.27
CA LEU A 141 -5.99 11.21 -0.08
C LEU A 141 -5.61 12.20 1.03
N ILE A 142 -4.34 12.17 1.43
CA ILE A 142 -3.79 13.12 2.41
C ILE A 142 -2.96 14.14 1.66
N PHE A 143 -3.20 15.42 1.96
CA PHE A 143 -2.52 16.54 1.34
C PHE A 143 -1.70 17.32 2.36
N PHE A 144 -0.52 17.78 1.93
CA PHE A 144 0.38 18.58 2.74
C PHE A 144 0.70 19.90 2.04
N THR A 145 0.85 20.95 2.86
CA THR A 145 1.20 22.28 2.38
C THR A 145 2.63 22.62 2.78
N GLY A 146 3.31 23.45 1.97
CA GLY A 146 4.59 24.03 2.32
C GLY A 146 5.75 23.04 2.46
N THR A 147 5.70 21.87 1.81
CA THR A 147 6.83 20.91 1.83
C THR A 147 7.99 21.39 0.97
N TYR A 148 7.72 22.24 -0.01
CA TYR A 148 8.70 23.00 -0.82
C TYR A 148 8.00 24.23 -1.43
N ASP A 149 8.79 25.17 -1.94
CA ASP A 149 8.26 26.37 -2.61
C ASP A 149 7.83 26.03 -4.05
N ALA A 150 6.52 25.94 -4.28
CA ALA A 150 5.93 25.61 -5.57
C ALA A 150 5.02 26.73 -6.11
N GLY A 151 4.91 27.87 -5.41
CA GLY A 151 3.97 28.94 -5.76
C GLY A 151 2.49 28.56 -5.61
N VAL A 152 2.18 27.39 -5.02
CA VAL A 152 0.83 26.89 -4.71
C VAL A 152 0.81 26.30 -3.31
N PRO A 153 -0.36 26.30 -2.62
CA PRO A 153 -0.44 25.83 -1.24
C PRO A 153 -0.13 24.34 -1.08
N VAL A 154 -0.74 23.47 -1.90
CA VAL A 154 -0.61 22.01 -1.75
C VAL A 154 0.57 21.49 -2.56
N THR A 155 1.57 20.98 -1.86
CA THR A 155 2.86 20.61 -2.43
C THR A 155 3.21 19.13 -2.34
N HIS A 156 2.50 18.36 -1.49
CA HIS A 156 2.71 16.92 -1.36
C HIS A 156 1.40 16.18 -1.13
N ILE A 157 1.38 14.88 -1.49
CA ILE A 157 0.19 14.03 -1.41
C ILE A 157 0.58 12.57 -1.13
N GLY A 158 -0.27 11.85 -0.41
CA GLY A 158 -0.22 10.40 -0.21
C GLY A 158 -1.61 9.79 -0.17
N ILE A 159 -1.67 8.47 -0.10
CA ILE A 159 -2.90 7.68 0.06
C ILE A 159 -2.94 7.18 1.50
N TYR A 160 -3.98 7.52 2.24
CA TYR A 160 -4.17 7.07 3.62
C TYR A 160 -4.43 5.56 3.66
N VAL A 161 -3.77 4.87 4.59
CA VAL A 161 -3.92 3.43 4.77
C VAL A 161 -4.49 3.03 6.13
N GLY A 162 -4.89 4.03 6.93
CA GLY A 162 -5.36 3.83 8.30
C GLY A 162 -4.25 4.01 9.35
N ASN A 163 -4.65 4.08 10.62
CA ASN A 163 -3.74 4.15 11.78
C ASN A 163 -2.67 5.26 11.70
N GLY A 164 -3.00 6.40 11.09
CA GLY A 164 -2.06 7.51 10.93
C GLY A 164 -0.94 7.25 9.91
N GLN A 165 -1.08 6.24 9.06
CA GLN A 165 -0.08 5.86 8.04
C GLN A 165 -0.57 6.18 6.63
N MET A 166 0.37 6.35 5.70
CA MET A 166 0.10 6.57 4.28
C MET A 166 1.12 5.87 3.39
N ILE A 167 0.72 5.61 2.15
CA ILE A 167 1.63 5.28 1.05
C ILE A 167 1.85 6.56 0.24
N HIS A 168 3.09 6.93 0.02
CA HIS A 168 3.45 8.08 -0.82
C HIS A 168 4.77 7.81 -1.56
N CYS A 169 5.10 8.65 -2.52
CA CYS A 169 6.42 8.71 -3.15
C CYS A 169 7.07 10.06 -2.80
N GLY A 170 8.21 10.04 -2.12
CA GLY A 170 8.93 11.23 -1.65
C GLY A 170 10.25 10.86 -1.00
#